data_defcfd5399204d7f43223fe6910f9d52
#
_entry.id   defcfd5399204d7f43223fe6910f9d52
#
_cell.length_a   1.000
_cell.length_b   1.000
_cell.length_c   1.000
_cell.angle_alpha   90.00
_cell.angle_beta   90.00
_cell.angle_gamma   90.00
#
_symmetry.space_group_name_H-M   'P 1'
#
loop_
_entity.id
_entity.type
_entity.pdbx_description
1 polymer ?
#
loop_
_entity_poly.entity_id
_entity_poly.type
_entity_poly.pdbx_seq_one_letter_code
_entity_poly.pdbx_strand_id
1 'polypeptide(L)'
;MFIHEMTGDECRSALQKASVGRLGCARANQPYVVPIYFAFDGEHLYGFATVGQKIEWLRTNQRVCLEIDERISHNQWMSVIVFGRYEELPDEPQYEAARIQAHQMLLRRAMWWEPAYLSNAHRDNPHSFVPVFFRINIGQMTGHRATPDMVEVPTPDVTHQIGKESWVDSILRHIGMKN
;
A
#
# COMPACT_ATOMS: atom_id res chain seq x y z
N MET A 1 9.72 -0.98 -20.76
CA MET A 1 9.09 -1.31 -19.45
C MET A 1 8.86 -2.81 -19.41
N PHE A 2 9.41 -3.47 -18.47
CA PHE A 2 9.22 -4.90 -18.22
C PHE A 2 8.31 -5.10 -17.00
N ILE A 3 7.23 -5.86 -17.15
CA ILE A 3 6.30 -6.19 -16.07
C ILE A 3 6.46 -7.67 -15.73
N HIS A 4 6.63 -7.98 -14.46
CA HIS A 4 6.75 -9.35 -13.99
C HIS A 4 5.90 -9.57 -12.72
N GLU A 5 5.55 -10.83 -12.48
CA GLU A 5 4.93 -11.24 -11.24
C GLU A 5 5.95 -11.21 -10.09
N MET A 6 5.53 -10.71 -8.96
CA MET A 6 6.32 -10.70 -7.74
C MET A 6 6.24 -12.06 -7.03
N THR A 7 7.34 -12.50 -6.48
CA THR A 7 7.39 -13.66 -5.60
C THR A 7 6.66 -13.38 -4.28
N GLY A 8 6.32 -14.43 -3.54
CA GLY A 8 5.71 -14.29 -2.22
C GLY A 8 6.57 -13.47 -1.24
N ASP A 9 7.90 -13.61 -1.30
CA ASP A 9 8.82 -12.87 -0.44
C ASP A 9 8.91 -11.39 -0.83
N GLU A 10 8.84 -11.08 -2.10
CA GLU A 10 8.76 -9.69 -2.58
C GLU A 10 7.44 -9.04 -2.15
N CYS A 11 6.32 -9.76 -2.24
CA CYS A 11 5.02 -9.29 -1.74
C CYS A 11 5.05 -9.03 -0.23
N ARG A 12 5.62 -9.94 0.56
CA ARG A 12 5.79 -9.75 2.01
C ARG A 12 6.67 -8.55 2.33
N SER A 13 7.78 -8.40 1.61
CA SER A 13 8.69 -7.27 1.77
C SER A 13 8.01 -5.93 1.46
N ALA A 14 7.13 -5.90 0.47
CA ALA A 14 6.33 -4.71 0.14
C ALA A 14 5.32 -4.40 1.26
N LEU A 15 4.58 -5.40 1.74
CA LEU A 15 3.62 -5.25 2.86
C LEU A 15 4.31 -4.77 4.14
N GLN A 16 5.53 -5.24 4.42
CA GLN A 16 6.30 -4.82 5.59
C GLN A 16 6.64 -3.33 5.58
N LYS A 17 6.86 -2.75 4.40
CA LYS A 17 7.20 -1.33 4.21
C LYS A 17 5.96 -0.43 4.16
N ALA A 18 4.86 -0.93 3.61
CA ALA A 18 3.64 -0.18 3.47
C ALA A 18 2.96 0.04 4.84
N SER A 19 2.31 1.17 5.00
CA SER A 19 1.51 1.51 6.19
C SER A 19 0.05 1.83 5.84
N VAL A 20 -0.24 2.10 4.58
CA VAL A 20 -1.57 2.39 4.06
C VAL A 20 -1.89 1.41 2.94
N GLY A 21 -3.10 0.89 2.94
CA GLY A 21 -3.63 0.07 1.87
C GLY A 21 -5.10 0.39 1.60
N ARG A 22 -5.61 -0.08 0.48
CA ARG A 22 -7.03 0.04 0.10
C ARG A 22 -7.73 -1.27 0.43
N LEU A 23 -8.54 -1.25 1.48
CA LEU A 23 -9.35 -2.39 1.90
C LEU A 23 -10.61 -2.46 1.06
N GLY A 24 -10.77 -3.55 0.32
CA GLY A 24 -11.98 -3.90 -0.40
C GLY A 24 -12.82 -4.90 0.39
N CYS A 25 -14.11 -4.61 0.55
CA CYS A 25 -15.10 -5.52 1.09
C CYS A 25 -16.40 -5.43 0.29
N ALA A 26 -17.34 -6.33 0.52
CA ALA A 26 -18.62 -6.33 -0.18
C ALA A 26 -19.75 -6.82 0.70
N ARG A 27 -20.97 -6.26 0.50
CA ARG A 27 -22.23 -6.74 1.07
C ARG A 27 -23.30 -6.79 -0.02
N ALA A 28 -24.02 -7.89 -0.13
CA ALA A 28 -25.05 -8.09 -1.15
C ALA A 28 -24.58 -7.74 -2.58
N ASN A 29 -23.37 -8.19 -2.95
CA ASN A 29 -22.71 -7.91 -4.22
C ASN A 29 -22.34 -6.43 -4.47
N GLN A 30 -22.57 -5.53 -3.53
CA GLN A 30 -22.09 -4.15 -3.62
C GLN A 30 -20.66 -4.08 -3.10
N PRO A 31 -19.67 -3.73 -3.94
CA PRO A 31 -18.29 -3.51 -3.50
C PRO A 31 -18.15 -2.17 -2.79
N TYR A 32 -17.20 -2.13 -1.86
CA TYR A 32 -16.84 -0.93 -1.11
C TYR A 32 -15.32 -0.94 -0.86
N VAL A 33 -14.65 0.16 -1.18
CA VAL A 33 -13.18 0.29 -1.04
C VAL A 33 -12.87 1.53 -0.23
N VAL A 34 -12.00 1.38 0.78
CA VAL A 34 -11.57 2.47 1.65
C VAL A 34 -10.09 2.36 1.98
N PRO A 35 -9.37 3.48 2.12
CA PRO A 35 -8.03 3.45 2.68
C PRO A 35 -8.08 3.06 4.15
N ILE A 36 -7.12 2.23 4.55
CA ILE A 36 -6.89 1.89 5.95
C ILE A 36 -5.40 1.96 6.26
N TYR A 37 -5.09 2.25 7.52
CA TYR A 37 -3.79 1.95 8.08
C TYR A 37 -3.74 0.50 8.49
N PHE A 38 -2.58 -0.08 8.29
CA PHE A 38 -2.32 -1.44 8.77
C PHE A 38 -0.87 -1.61 9.21
N ALA A 39 -0.64 -2.66 9.97
CA ALA A 39 0.68 -3.18 10.28
C ALA A 39 0.72 -4.66 9.91
N PHE A 40 1.85 -5.12 9.38
CA PHE A 40 2.05 -6.50 8.95
C PHE A 40 3.11 -7.17 9.82
N ASP A 41 2.82 -8.36 10.38
CA ASP A 41 3.73 -9.12 11.24
C ASP A 41 4.47 -10.25 10.53
N GLY A 42 4.21 -10.44 9.24
CA GLY A 42 4.71 -11.57 8.43
C GLY A 42 3.64 -12.59 8.10
N GLU A 43 2.56 -12.65 8.87
CA GLU A 43 1.46 -13.59 8.73
C GLU A 43 0.08 -12.92 8.66
N HIS A 44 -0.12 -11.85 9.44
CA HIS A 44 -1.40 -11.15 9.56
C HIS A 44 -1.23 -9.65 9.28
N LEU A 45 -2.30 -9.05 8.77
CA LEU A 45 -2.44 -7.60 8.68
C LEU A 45 -3.33 -7.13 9.83
N TYR A 46 -2.81 -6.26 10.69
CA TYR A 46 -3.56 -5.66 11.79
C TYR A 46 -4.05 -4.29 11.43
N GLY A 47 -5.28 -3.99 11.80
CA GLY A 47 -5.89 -2.69 11.58
C GLY A 47 -6.70 -2.22 12.78
N PHE A 48 -7.00 -0.92 12.72
CA PHE A 48 -7.82 -0.23 13.70
C PHE A 48 -8.87 0.60 12.97
N ALA A 49 -10.08 0.63 13.48
CA ALA A 49 -11.17 1.44 12.96
C ALA A 49 -12.14 1.82 14.07
N THR A 50 -13.09 2.69 13.75
CA THR A 50 -14.31 2.89 14.53
C THR A 50 -15.45 2.15 13.87
N VAL A 51 -16.52 1.87 14.64
CA VAL A 51 -17.76 1.30 14.10
C VAL A 51 -18.32 2.21 13.01
N GLY A 52 -18.64 1.65 11.88
CA GLY A 52 -19.19 2.33 10.71
C GLY A 52 -19.39 1.34 9.57
N GLN A 53 -19.81 1.83 8.39
CA GLN A 53 -20.20 1.01 7.25
C GLN A 53 -19.20 -0.12 6.94
N LYS A 54 -17.91 0.17 6.95
CA LYS A 54 -16.85 -0.83 6.73
C LYS A 54 -16.95 -2.00 7.72
N ILE A 55 -17.01 -1.70 9.03
CA ILE A 55 -17.04 -2.72 10.08
C ILE A 55 -18.37 -3.49 10.04
N GLU A 56 -19.48 -2.82 9.84
CA GLU A 56 -20.79 -3.48 9.70
C GLU A 56 -20.80 -4.47 8.53
N TRP A 57 -20.21 -4.10 7.40
CA TRP A 57 -20.14 -5.01 6.24
C TRP A 57 -19.21 -6.18 6.49
N LEU A 58 -18.05 -5.94 7.13
CA LEU A 58 -17.09 -6.97 7.45
C LEU A 58 -17.60 -7.98 8.47
N ARG A 59 -18.48 -7.58 9.38
CA ARG A 59 -19.17 -8.48 10.30
C ARG A 59 -20.13 -9.44 9.58
N THR A 60 -20.70 -9.02 8.45
CA THR A 60 -21.63 -9.83 7.65
C THR A 60 -20.93 -10.65 6.57
N ASN A 61 -19.83 -10.12 6.01
CA ASN A 61 -19.00 -10.81 5.01
C ASN A 61 -17.54 -10.58 5.33
N GLN A 62 -16.90 -11.59 5.86
CA GLN A 62 -15.49 -11.54 6.28
C GLN A 62 -14.49 -11.62 5.13
N ARG A 63 -14.92 -11.89 3.89
CA ARG A 63 -14.03 -11.91 2.74
C ARG A 63 -13.58 -10.51 2.37
N VAL A 64 -12.26 -10.31 2.30
CA VAL A 64 -11.67 -9.03 2.00
C VAL A 64 -10.54 -9.17 1.00
N CYS A 65 -10.23 -8.07 0.32
CA CYS A 65 -8.94 -7.87 -0.28
C CYS A 65 -8.31 -6.59 0.26
N LEU A 66 -6.98 -6.57 0.34
CA LEU A 66 -6.22 -5.36 0.61
C LEU A 66 -5.23 -5.16 -0.52
N GLU A 67 -5.24 -3.98 -1.09
CA GLU A 67 -4.31 -3.58 -2.15
C GLU A 67 -3.34 -2.54 -1.58
N ILE A 68 -2.07 -2.67 -1.94
CA ILE A 68 -1.05 -1.64 -1.79
C ILE A 68 -0.40 -1.39 -3.14
N ASP A 69 -0.06 -0.14 -3.41
CA ASP A 69 0.70 0.24 -4.59
C ASP A 69 1.81 1.24 -4.24
N GLU A 70 2.85 1.22 -5.03
CA GLU A 70 3.88 2.25 -5.06
C GLU A 70 4.12 2.64 -6.52
N ARG A 71 4.06 3.93 -6.81
CA ARG A 71 4.28 4.44 -8.14
C ARG A 71 5.36 5.52 -8.12
N ILE A 72 6.52 5.19 -8.67
CA ILE A 72 7.65 6.12 -8.82
C ILE A 72 7.52 6.88 -10.15
N SER A 73 7.18 6.16 -11.23
CA SER A 73 6.95 6.73 -12.57
C SER A 73 5.94 5.89 -13.36
N HIS A 74 5.67 6.25 -14.63
CA HIS A 74 4.78 5.47 -15.50
C HIS A 74 5.34 4.07 -15.84
N ASN A 75 6.66 3.89 -15.79
CA ASN A 75 7.34 2.64 -16.11
C ASN A 75 8.07 2.01 -14.90
N GLN A 76 7.83 2.53 -13.70
CA GLN A 76 8.39 2.02 -12.45
C GLN A 76 7.34 2.08 -11.35
N TRP A 77 6.72 0.96 -11.09
CA TRP A 77 5.66 0.81 -10.09
C TRP A 77 5.59 -0.62 -9.58
N MET A 78 4.91 -0.81 -8.48
CA MET A 78 4.50 -2.13 -8.01
C MET A 78 3.09 -2.07 -7.43
N SER A 79 2.38 -3.20 -7.45
CA SER A 79 1.16 -3.40 -6.68
C SER A 79 1.12 -4.80 -6.09
N VAL A 80 0.55 -4.92 -4.90
CA VAL A 80 0.30 -6.20 -4.24
C VAL A 80 -1.15 -6.26 -3.80
N ILE A 81 -1.81 -7.37 -4.09
CA ILE A 81 -3.16 -7.66 -3.62
C ILE A 81 -3.10 -8.85 -2.67
N VAL A 82 -3.65 -8.66 -1.49
CA VAL A 82 -3.87 -9.70 -0.48
C VAL A 82 -5.34 -10.08 -0.49
N PHE A 83 -5.65 -11.36 -0.59
CA PHE A 83 -6.98 -11.92 -0.33
C PHE A 83 -6.95 -12.59 1.04
N GLY A 84 -7.95 -12.30 1.87
CA GLY A 84 -7.98 -12.81 3.23
C GLY A 84 -9.34 -12.79 3.88
N ARG A 85 -9.33 -13.08 5.18
CA ARG A 85 -10.52 -13.04 6.02
C ARG A 85 -10.34 -12.07 7.17
N TYR A 86 -11.29 -11.17 7.31
CA TYR A 86 -11.42 -10.28 8.44
C TYR A 86 -11.77 -11.07 9.71
N GLU A 87 -11.13 -10.70 10.80
CA GLU A 87 -11.42 -11.19 12.14
C GLU A 87 -11.35 -10.01 13.10
N GLU A 88 -12.46 -9.73 13.76
CA GLU A 88 -12.52 -8.72 14.84
C GLU A 88 -11.81 -9.26 16.07
N LEU A 89 -11.12 -8.38 16.78
CA LEU A 89 -10.42 -8.67 18.03
C LEU A 89 -11.14 -7.97 19.18
N PRO A 90 -12.26 -8.53 19.67
CA PRO A 90 -13.03 -7.93 20.75
C PRO A 90 -12.27 -7.94 22.06
N ASP A 91 -12.75 -7.17 23.06
CA ASP A 91 -12.16 -7.09 24.39
C ASP A 91 -12.56 -8.31 25.24
N GLU A 92 -12.04 -9.44 24.85
CA GLU A 92 -12.28 -10.74 25.48
C GLU A 92 -10.94 -11.44 25.77
N PRO A 93 -10.83 -12.25 26.83
CA PRO A 93 -9.56 -12.87 27.24
C PRO A 93 -8.85 -13.65 26.12
N GLN A 94 -9.61 -14.32 25.25
CA GLN A 94 -9.06 -15.11 24.16
C GLN A 94 -8.38 -14.28 23.06
N TYR A 95 -8.69 -12.97 22.97
CA TYR A 95 -8.10 -12.05 21.98
C TYR A 95 -7.06 -11.12 22.58
N GLU A 96 -6.82 -11.17 23.89
CA GLU A 96 -5.96 -10.23 24.61
C GLU A 96 -4.55 -10.13 23.99
N ALA A 97 -3.90 -11.27 23.75
CA ALA A 97 -2.57 -11.30 23.15
C ALA A 97 -2.55 -10.68 21.73
N ALA A 98 -3.53 -11.00 20.89
CA ALA A 98 -3.64 -10.45 19.53
C ALA A 98 -3.94 -8.94 19.55
N ARG A 99 -4.73 -8.46 20.51
CA ARG A 99 -5.01 -7.02 20.71
C ARG A 99 -3.78 -6.25 21.14
N ILE A 100 -3.02 -6.78 22.10
CA ILE A 100 -1.75 -6.19 22.54
C ILE A 100 -0.78 -6.10 21.36
N GLN A 101 -0.64 -7.17 20.60
CA GLN A 101 0.20 -7.20 19.40
C GLN A 101 -0.24 -6.15 18.38
N ALA A 102 -1.54 -6.12 18.03
CA ALA A 102 -2.10 -5.14 17.12
C ALA A 102 -1.81 -3.71 17.56
N HIS A 103 -2.06 -3.39 18.81
CA HIS A 103 -1.81 -2.07 19.39
C HIS A 103 -0.34 -1.68 19.31
N GLN A 104 0.57 -2.57 19.74
CA GLN A 104 2.01 -2.31 19.71
C GLN A 104 2.55 -2.09 18.30
N MET A 105 2.06 -2.86 17.33
CA MET A 105 2.47 -2.73 15.94
C MET A 105 1.95 -1.44 15.29
N LEU A 106 0.70 -1.09 15.55
CA LEU A 106 0.07 0.11 15.00
C LEU A 106 0.67 1.38 15.60
N LEU A 107 1.03 1.40 16.90
CA LEU A 107 1.71 2.52 17.54
C LEU A 107 3.07 2.88 16.92
N ARG A 108 3.74 1.93 16.27
CA ARG A 108 5.02 2.17 15.57
C ARG A 108 4.84 2.83 14.21
N ARG A 109 3.61 3.00 13.75
CA ARG A 109 3.26 3.61 12.45
C ARG A 109 2.80 5.04 12.66
N ALA A 110 3.25 5.95 11.81
CA ALA A 110 2.73 7.32 11.82
C ALA A 110 1.28 7.33 11.35
N MET A 111 0.36 7.69 12.24
CA MET A 111 -1.08 7.76 11.95
C MET A 111 -1.47 9.22 11.80
N TRP A 112 -1.56 9.71 10.56
CA TRP A 112 -1.85 11.12 10.28
C TRP A 112 -3.29 11.55 10.62
N TRP A 113 -4.23 10.63 10.72
CA TRP A 113 -5.64 10.92 11.10
C TRP A 113 -5.92 10.79 12.60
N GLU A 114 -4.99 10.25 13.40
CA GLU A 114 -5.16 10.10 14.84
C GLU A 114 -5.54 11.42 15.53
N PRO A 115 -4.90 12.59 15.23
CA PRO A 115 -5.31 13.86 15.78
C PRO A 115 -6.74 14.27 15.43
N ALA A 116 -7.21 13.92 14.23
CA ALA A 116 -8.58 14.22 13.81
C ALA A 116 -9.60 13.35 14.55
N TYR A 117 -9.26 12.10 14.85
CA TYR A 117 -10.10 11.23 15.67
C TYR A 117 -10.17 11.72 17.12
N LEU A 118 -9.04 12.06 17.72
CA LEU A 118 -8.97 12.56 19.10
C LEU A 118 -9.69 13.90 19.26
N SER A 119 -9.58 14.81 18.29
CA SER A 119 -10.27 16.09 18.33
C SER A 119 -11.78 15.97 18.17
N ASN A 120 -12.26 14.97 17.43
CA ASN A 120 -13.68 14.69 17.28
C ASN A 120 -14.27 13.92 18.48
N ALA A 121 -13.46 13.15 19.21
CA ALA A 121 -13.88 12.48 20.45
C ALA A 121 -14.29 13.47 21.56
N HIS A 122 -13.79 14.70 21.51
CA HIS A 122 -14.11 15.75 22.46
C HIS A 122 -15.35 16.59 22.09
N ARG A 123 -15.97 16.33 20.92
CA ARG A 123 -17.18 17.02 20.45
C ARG A 123 -18.42 16.12 20.59
N ASP A 124 -19.01 16.15 21.78
CA ASP A 124 -20.42 15.86 22.11
C ASP A 124 -21.13 14.61 21.52
N ASN A 125 -20.42 13.56 21.13
CA ASN A 125 -21.07 12.31 20.74
C ASN A 125 -20.38 11.08 21.39
N PRO A 126 -20.80 10.64 22.59
CA PRO A 126 -20.20 9.52 23.30
C PRO A 126 -20.34 8.16 22.59
N HIS A 127 -21.16 8.06 21.55
CA HIS A 127 -21.43 6.79 20.85
C HIS A 127 -20.53 6.50 19.66
N SER A 128 -19.59 7.40 19.27
CA SER A 128 -18.86 7.25 18.01
C SER A 128 -17.45 6.67 18.11
N PHE A 129 -16.93 6.36 19.31
CA PHE A 129 -15.52 6.02 19.49
C PHE A 129 -15.26 4.68 20.20
N VAL A 130 -16.04 3.65 19.89
CA VAL A 130 -15.64 2.31 20.27
C VAL A 130 -14.56 1.85 19.28
N PRO A 131 -13.30 1.73 19.74
CA PRO A 131 -12.22 1.24 18.88
C PRO A 131 -12.44 -0.22 18.54
N VAL A 132 -12.35 -0.52 17.24
CA VAL A 132 -12.42 -1.88 16.72
C VAL A 132 -11.03 -2.27 16.23
N PHE A 133 -10.34 -3.12 16.98
CA PHE A 133 -9.14 -3.79 16.51
C PHE A 133 -9.53 -5.02 15.70
N PHE A 134 -8.83 -5.25 14.61
CA PHE A 134 -9.07 -6.39 13.76
C PHE A 134 -7.76 -6.89 13.13
N ARG A 135 -7.77 -8.12 12.66
CA ARG A 135 -6.74 -8.65 11.78
C ARG A 135 -7.35 -9.20 10.51
N ILE A 136 -6.52 -9.27 9.48
CA ILE A 136 -6.83 -9.99 8.24
C ILE A 136 -5.91 -11.19 8.19
N ASN A 137 -6.51 -12.38 8.26
CA ASN A 137 -5.83 -13.65 8.07
C ASN A 137 -5.59 -13.83 6.56
N ILE A 138 -4.33 -13.83 6.13
CA ILE A 138 -3.95 -13.87 4.73
C ILE A 138 -4.17 -15.28 4.18
N GLY A 139 -4.94 -15.40 3.09
CA GLY A 139 -5.14 -16.64 2.36
C GLY A 139 -4.27 -16.74 1.11
N GLN A 140 -4.16 -15.64 0.35
CA GLN A 140 -3.39 -15.57 -0.89
C GLN A 140 -2.84 -14.16 -1.09
N MET A 141 -1.69 -14.07 -1.74
CA MET A 141 -1.09 -12.81 -2.21
C MET A 141 -0.70 -12.94 -3.68
N THR A 142 -0.89 -11.85 -4.42
CA THR A 142 -0.36 -11.68 -5.78
C THR A 142 0.24 -10.31 -5.91
N GLY A 143 1.27 -10.15 -6.71
CA GLY A 143 1.89 -8.85 -6.93
C GLY A 143 2.48 -8.73 -8.33
N HIS A 144 2.52 -7.52 -8.84
CA HIS A 144 3.18 -7.17 -10.09
C HIS A 144 4.12 -6.00 -9.87
N ARG A 145 5.24 -6.04 -10.58
CA ARG A 145 6.23 -4.97 -10.58
C ARG A 145 6.61 -4.61 -12.01
N ALA A 146 6.62 -3.32 -12.29
CA ALA A 146 7.17 -2.75 -13.51
C ALA A 146 8.54 -2.13 -13.23
N THR A 147 9.49 -2.45 -14.09
CA THR A 147 10.83 -1.85 -14.11
C THR A 147 11.09 -1.20 -15.46
N PRO A 148 11.83 -0.08 -15.50
CA PRO A 148 12.29 0.47 -16.76
C PRO A 148 13.12 -0.57 -17.53
N ASP A 149 13.05 -0.55 -18.86
CA ASP A 149 14.02 -1.28 -19.65
C ASP A 149 15.43 -0.77 -19.32
N MET A 150 16.37 -1.68 -19.13
CA MET A 150 17.77 -1.29 -19.04
C MET A 150 18.10 -0.73 -20.43
N VAL A 151 18.17 0.58 -20.55
CA VAL A 151 18.80 1.22 -21.69
C VAL A 151 20.28 0.85 -21.54
N GLU A 152 20.76 -0.08 -22.37
CA GLU A 152 22.21 -0.19 -22.58
C GLU A 152 22.65 1.18 -23.07
N VAL A 153 23.26 1.95 -22.16
CA VAL A 153 23.98 3.15 -22.58
C VAL A 153 25.13 2.60 -23.41
N PRO A 154 25.15 2.84 -24.74
CA PRO A 154 26.29 2.42 -25.56
C PRO A 154 27.51 3.02 -24.89
N THR A 155 28.44 2.19 -24.46
CA THR A 155 29.76 2.66 -24.03
C THR A 155 30.30 3.47 -25.22
N PRO A 156 30.61 4.77 -25.03
CA PRO A 156 31.17 5.53 -26.12
C PRO A 156 32.47 4.83 -26.52
N ASP A 157 32.52 4.39 -27.77
CA ASP A 157 33.73 3.83 -28.36
C ASP A 157 34.80 4.93 -28.31
N VAL A 158 35.76 4.78 -27.40
CA VAL A 158 36.82 5.76 -27.11
C VAL A 158 37.94 5.70 -28.19
N THR A 159 37.57 5.27 -29.38
CA THR A 159 38.48 5.30 -30.55
C THR A 159 37.73 5.94 -31.73
N HIS A 160 37.61 7.28 -31.77
CA HIS A 160 37.92 8.10 -32.95
C HIS A 160 37.64 9.60 -32.71
N GLN A 161 38.73 10.35 -32.82
CA GLN A 161 38.88 11.72 -33.31
C GLN A 161 38.02 12.84 -32.70
N ILE A 162 38.69 13.68 -31.98
CA ILE A 162 38.38 15.04 -31.61
C ILE A 162 37.96 15.86 -32.85
N GLY A 163 36.69 15.87 -33.20
CA GLY A 163 36.11 16.90 -34.04
C GLY A 163 35.30 17.87 -33.14
N LYS A 164 35.72 19.12 -33.10
CA LYS A 164 35.09 20.19 -32.32
C LYS A 164 33.69 20.51 -32.88
N GLU A 165 32.70 19.69 -32.63
CA GLU A 165 31.31 20.15 -32.71
C GLU A 165 30.71 20.08 -31.29
N SER A 166 30.25 21.24 -30.83
CA SER A 166 29.59 21.37 -29.53
C SER A 166 28.33 20.52 -29.52
N TRP A 167 28.11 19.74 -28.48
CA TRP A 167 26.87 18.99 -28.26
C TRP A 167 25.61 19.89 -28.34
N VAL A 168 25.78 21.20 -28.07
CA VAL A 168 24.74 22.23 -28.19
C VAL A 168 24.27 22.36 -29.66
N ASP A 169 25.17 22.30 -30.64
CA ASP A 169 24.82 22.44 -32.05
C ASP A 169 24.05 21.21 -32.59
N SER A 170 24.27 20.04 -32.01
CA SER A 170 23.52 18.83 -32.31
C SER A 170 22.08 18.92 -31.81
N ILE A 171 21.86 19.47 -30.63
CA ILE A 171 20.51 19.67 -30.06
C ILE A 171 19.73 20.73 -30.86
N LEU A 172 20.35 21.85 -31.19
CA LEU A 172 19.70 22.94 -31.93
C LEU A 172 19.25 22.52 -33.33
N ARG A 173 19.97 21.61 -34.00
CA ARG A 173 19.54 21.03 -35.29
C ARG A 173 18.32 20.13 -35.15
N HIS A 174 18.16 19.44 -34.04
CA HIS A 174 17.01 18.54 -33.81
C HIS A 174 15.70 19.27 -33.50
N ILE A 175 15.78 20.46 -32.93
CA ILE A 175 14.59 21.26 -32.58
C ILE A 175 14.23 22.33 -33.61
N GLY A 176 14.90 22.31 -34.80
CA GLY A 176 14.49 23.12 -35.94
C GLY A 176 14.66 24.63 -35.79
N MET A 177 15.43 25.11 -34.82
CA MET A 177 15.75 26.54 -34.67
C MET A 177 16.96 26.90 -35.58
N LYS A 178 16.68 27.51 -36.71
CA LYS A 178 17.71 28.22 -37.52
C LYS A 178 17.93 29.62 -36.94
N ASN A 179 19.21 29.95 -36.79
CA ASN A 179 19.61 31.36 -36.66
C ASN A 179 19.30 32.13 -37.92
#